data_6bd64ad6dc2a6e1ff3608c329994bd07
#
_entry.id   6bd64ad6dc2a6e1ff3608c329994bd07
#
_cell.length_a   1.000
_cell.length_b   1.000
_cell.length_c   1.000
_cell.angle_alpha   90.00
_cell.angle_beta   90.00
_cell.angle_gamma   90.00
#
_symmetry.space_group_name_H-M   'P 1'
#
loop_
_entity.id
_entity.type
_entity.pdbx_description
1 polymer ?
#
loop_
_entity_poly.entity_id
_entity_poly.type
_entity_poly.pdbx_seq_one_letter_code
_entity_poly.pdbx_strand_id
1 'polypeptide(L)'
;MDVPTSTGQFDSHSIQHYNPAMSYIIDGHNLIPNIQGMSLQDLDDEAQLISLLQEFCRAARKTVEVYFDNAPAGQAHNRKYGAVQAYFVRQGITADQAIEARLLRLGKQARHWTVVSSDRRVQTAAKAAHASVISSNTFASLIYQTRQREPSPNENQPALNAAEIEEWLRLFGEDEPPIK
;
A
#
# COMPACT_ATOMS: atom_id res chain seq x y z
N MET A 1 36.38 -1.22 44.38
CA MET A 1 36.39 -0.56 43.05
C MET A 1 35.40 -1.33 42.18
N ASP A 2 34.15 -0.93 42.26
CA ASP A 2 33.05 -1.57 41.54
C ASP A 2 32.79 -0.83 40.23
N VAL A 3 32.88 -1.56 39.13
CA VAL A 3 32.56 -1.05 37.81
C VAL A 3 31.11 -1.36 37.52
N PRO A 4 30.20 -0.39 37.27
CA PRO A 4 28.84 -0.70 36.87
C PRO A 4 28.80 -1.05 35.38
N THR A 5 28.41 -2.27 35.08
CA THR A 5 28.09 -2.77 33.73
C THR A 5 26.80 -2.14 33.31
N SER A 6 26.87 -1.15 32.40
CA SER A 6 25.71 -0.57 31.74
C SER A 6 25.23 -1.52 30.67
N THR A 7 24.23 -2.28 30.97
CA THR A 7 23.44 -3.05 29.98
C THR A 7 22.51 -2.10 29.26
N GLY A 8 22.89 -1.73 28.04
CA GLY A 8 22.04 -0.96 27.14
C GLY A 8 20.76 -1.74 26.80
N GLN A 9 19.69 -1.31 27.39
CA GLN A 9 18.35 -1.79 27.12
C GLN A 9 17.92 -1.20 25.77
N PHE A 10 17.95 -2.01 24.72
CA PHE A 10 17.33 -1.66 23.44
C PHE A 10 15.81 -1.64 23.66
N ASP A 11 15.25 -0.44 23.65
CA ASP A 11 13.81 -0.23 23.71
C ASP A 11 13.12 -0.81 22.48
N SER A 12 12.66 -2.04 22.62
CA SER A 12 11.86 -2.79 21.64
C SER A 12 10.38 -2.31 21.59
N HIS A 13 10.11 -1.02 21.83
CA HIS A 13 8.75 -0.51 21.95
C HIS A 13 8.32 0.38 20.77
N SER A 14 8.56 -0.05 19.57
CA SER A 14 7.93 0.56 18.39
C SER A 14 7.41 -0.46 17.40
N ILE A 15 6.92 -1.60 17.89
CA ILE A 15 6.01 -2.41 17.09
C ILE A 15 4.65 -1.74 17.22
N GLN A 16 4.41 -0.75 16.38
CA GLN A 16 3.08 -0.21 16.17
C GLN A 16 2.15 -1.39 15.87
N HIS A 17 1.20 -1.64 16.78
CA HIS A 17 0.17 -2.65 16.59
C HIS A 17 -0.52 -2.42 15.25
N TYR A 18 -0.21 -3.28 14.28
CA TYR A 18 -0.86 -3.32 13.00
C TYR A 18 -2.34 -3.63 13.22
N ASN A 19 -3.18 -2.58 13.21
CA ASN A 19 -4.63 -2.74 13.33
C ASN A 19 -5.20 -3.21 11.99
N PRO A 20 -5.74 -4.43 11.88
CA PRO A 20 -6.22 -5.00 10.62
C PRO A 20 -7.39 -4.23 9.96
N ALA A 21 -8.01 -3.31 10.68
CA ALA A 21 -9.19 -2.55 10.21
C ALA A 21 -8.86 -1.18 9.61
N MET A 22 -7.60 -0.74 9.58
CA MET A 22 -7.25 0.58 9.06
C MET A 22 -7.27 0.62 7.54
N SER A 23 -8.05 1.57 6.99
CA SER A 23 -8.05 1.96 5.59
C SER A 23 -7.19 3.21 5.39
N TYR A 24 -6.71 3.43 4.18
CA TYR A 24 -5.86 4.57 3.86
C TYR A 24 -6.57 5.57 2.96
N ILE A 25 -6.37 6.86 3.23
CA ILE A 25 -6.67 7.97 2.34
C ILE A 25 -5.34 8.55 1.88
N ILE A 26 -5.10 8.56 0.59
CA ILE A 26 -3.81 8.89 -0.01
C ILE A 26 -3.93 10.08 -0.94
N ASP A 27 -3.06 11.06 -0.77
CA ASP A 27 -2.77 12.08 -1.75
C ASP A 27 -1.82 11.49 -2.80
N GLY A 28 -2.34 11.21 -4.00
CA GLY A 28 -1.63 10.46 -5.04
C GLY A 28 -0.40 11.21 -5.54
N HIS A 29 -0.57 12.48 -5.93
CA HIS A 29 0.54 13.27 -6.45
C HIS A 29 1.60 13.62 -5.40
N ASN A 30 1.25 13.61 -4.12
CA ASN A 30 2.21 13.74 -3.03
C ASN A 30 2.97 12.43 -2.76
N LEU A 31 2.38 11.28 -3.09
CA LEU A 31 3.01 9.98 -2.90
C LEU A 31 3.95 9.60 -4.05
N ILE A 32 3.57 9.85 -5.32
CA ILE A 32 4.33 9.46 -6.52
C ILE A 32 5.82 9.77 -6.43
N PRO A 33 6.27 10.99 -6.05
CA PRO A 33 7.71 11.31 -5.99
C PRO A 33 8.49 10.51 -4.94
N ASN A 34 7.81 9.84 -4.02
CA ASN A 34 8.42 9.03 -2.97
C ASN A 34 8.52 7.55 -3.36
N ILE A 35 7.95 7.17 -4.50
CA ILE A 35 8.03 5.80 -5.03
C ILE A 35 9.20 5.71 -6.00
N GLN A 36 10.11 4.78 -5.75
CA GLN A 36 11.27 4.57 -6.60
C GLN A 36 10.84 4.16 -8.02
N GLY A 37 11.35 4.87 -9.03
CA GLY A 37 11.08 4.60 -10.44
C GLY A 37 9.78 5.22 -10.95
N MET A 38 9.10 6.06 -10.16
CA MET A 38 7.93 6.83 -10.58
C MET A 38 8.24 8.32 -10.61
N SER A 39 7.63 9.05 -11.54
CA SER A 39 7.78 10.49 -11.70
C SER A 39 6.46 11.13 -12.11
N LEU A 40 6.15 12.31 -11.57
CA LEU A 40 5.00 13.14 -11.98
C LEU A 40 5.06 13.63 -13.45
N GLN A 41 6.15 13.36 -14.15
CA GLN A 41 6.31 13.69 -15.57
C GLN A 41 5.89 12.52 -16.48
N ASP A 42 5.64 11.35 -15.92
CA ASP A 42 5.20 10.17 -16.67
C ASP A 42 3.71 10.32 -17.01
N LEU A 43 3.33 9.99 -18.24
CA LEU A 43 1.94 10.13 -18.71
C LEU A 43 0.96 9.15 -18.05
N ASP A 44 1.49 8.11 -17.42
CA ASP A 44 0.75 7.00 -16.80
C ASP A 44 1.06 6.80 -15.32
N ASP A 45 1.64 7.83 -14.67
CA ASP A 45 2.05 7.81 -13.26
C ASP A 45 0.90 7.44 -12.30
N GLU A 46 -0.30 7.96 -12.56
CA GLU A 46 -1.50 7.63 -11.79
C GLU A 46 -1.89 6.15 -11.95
N ALA A 47 -1.82 5.60 -13.16
CA ALA A 47 -2.14 4.20 -13.43
C ALA A 47 -1.10 3.27 -12.80
N GLN A 48 0.18 3.63 -12.85
CA GLN A 48 1.27 2.91 -12.19
C GLN A 48 1.08 2.90 -10.67
N LEU A 49 0.74 4.05 -10.07
CA LEU A 49 0.48 4.13 -8.64
C LEU A 49 -0.74 3.28 -8.25
N ILE A 50 -1.83 3.33 -9.02
CA ILE A 50 -3.01 2.50 -8.75
C ILE A 50 -2.64 1.02 -8.77
N SER A 51 -1.86 0.56 -9.74
CA SER A 51 -1.41 -0.83 -9.83
C SER A 51 -0.57 -1.25 -8.61
N LEU A 52 0.36 -0.39 -8.19
CA LEU A 52 1.17 -0.61 -6.99
C LEU A 52 0.33 -0.69 -5.72
N LEU A 53 -0.66 0.21 -5.60
CA LEU A 53 -1.59 0.21 -4.45
C LEU A 53 -2.51 -1.03 -4.45
N GLN A 54 -2.88 -1.58 -5.60
CA GLN A 54 -3.62 -2.85 -5.67
C GLN A 54 -2.79 -4.03 -5.12
N GLU A 55 -1.49 -4.10 -5.48
CA GLU A 55 -0.57 -5.09 -4.92
C GLU A 55 -0.46 -4.94 -3.40
N PHE A 56 -0.23 -3.72 -2.93
CA PHE A 56 -0.18 -3.43 -1.49
C PHE A 56 -1.47 -3.83 -0.76
N CYS A 57 -2.64 -3.46 -1.32
CA CYS A 57 -3.93 -3.80 -0.71
C CYS A 57 -4.14 -5.31 -0.60
N ARG A 58 -3.71 -6.07 -1.61
CA ARG A 58 -3.80 -7.53 -1.62
C ARG A 58 -2.90 -8.14 -0.55
N ALA A 59 -1.63 -7.72 -0.50
CA ALA A 59 -0.63 -8.23 0.44
C ALA A 59 -0.96 -7.84 1.88
N ALA A 60 -1.31 -6.58 2.11
CA ALA A 60 -1.59 -6.05 3.44
C ALA A 60 -3.05 -6.30 3.92
N ARG A 61 -3.93 -6.80 3.06
CA ARG A 61 -5.39 -6.94 3.30
C ARG A 61 -6.02 -5.63 3.76
N LYS A 62 -5.74 -4.55 3.02
CA LYS A 62 -6.20 -3.18 3.30
C LYS A 62 -7.06 -2.65 2.17
N THR A 63 -7.74 -1.54 2.44
CA THR A 63 -8.43 -0.74 1.43
C THR A 63 -7.80 0.64 1.35
N VAL A 64 -7.82 1.22 0.16
CA VAL A 64 -7.23 2.51 -0.14
C VAL A 64 -8.23 3.38 -0.88
N GLU A 65 -8.36 4.64 -0.47
CA GLU A 65 -8.91 5.73 -1.27
C GLU A 65 -7.73 6.62 -1.70
N VAL A 66 -7.48 6.76 -3.00
CA VAL A 66 -6.42 7.63 -3.54
C VAL A 66 -7.04 8.77 -4.33
N TYR A 67 -6.53 9.97 -4.14
CA TYR A 67 -7.01 11.21 -4.72
C TYR A 67 -5.95 11.78 -5.66
N PHE A 68 -6.36 12.09 -6.89
CA PHE A 68 -5.55 12.78 -7.89
C PHE A 68 -6.25 14.08 -8.28
N ASP A 69 -5.55 15.18 -8.29
CA ASP A 69 -6.08 16.47 -8.73
C ASP A 69 -5.85 16.68 -10.24
N ASN A 70 -6.39 17.82 -10.75
CA ASN A 70 -6.22 18.23 -12.14
C ASN A 70 -6.79 17.29 -13.22
N ALA A 71 -7.78 16.46 -12.90
CA ALA A 71 -8.47 15.70 -13.94
C ALA A 71 -9.01 16.65 -15.02
N PRO A 72 -8.77 16.38 -16.32
CA PRO A 72 -9.29 17.21 -17.41
C PRO A 72 -10.81 17.38 -17.33
N ALA A 73 -11.31 18.51 -17.86
CA ALA A 73 -12.74 18.78 -17.89
C ALA A 73 -13.51 17.63 -18.57
N GLY A 74 -14.53 17.11 -17.89
CA GLY A 74 -15.29 15.94 -18.35
C GLY A 74 -14.69 14.58 -18.00
N GLN A 75 -13.48 14.53 -17.44
CA GLN A 75 -12.84 13.28 -17.01
C GLN A 75 -12.77 13.11 -15.48
N ALA A 76 -13.29 14.09 -14.73
CA ALA A 76 -13.42 13.95 -13.30
C ALA A 76 -14.38 12.79 -12.97
N HIS A 77 -13.87 11.75 -12.31
CA HIS A 77 -14.63 10.56 -12.00
C HIS A 77 -14.04 9.84 -10.79
N ASN A 78 -14.79 8.90 -10.27
CA ASN A 78 -14.26 7.92 -9.34
C ASN A 78 -14.31 6.53 -9.98
N ARG A 79 -13.30 5.72 -9.74
CA ARG A 79 -13.23 4.36 -10.26
C ARG A 79 -12.67 3.39 -9.23
N LYS A 80 -13.29 2.22 -9.17
CA LYS A 80 -12.88 1.17 -8.26
C LYS A 80 -11.98 0.15 -8.99
N TYR A 81 -10.84 -0.13 -8.36
CA TYR A 81 -9.86 -1.11 -8.81
C TYR A 81 -9.62 -2.13 -7.67
N GLY A 82 -10.51 -3.10 -7.54
CA GLY A 82 -10.46 -4.05 -6.43
C GLY A 82 -10.65 -3.36 -5.07
N ALA A 83 -9.62 -3.39 -4.23
CA ALA A 83 -9.61 -2.74 -2.92
C ALA A 83 -9.13 -1.27 -2.95
N VAL A 84 -8.78 -0.76 -4.14
CA VAL A 84 -8.41 0.65 -4.37
C VAL A 84 -9.58 1.40 -4.98
N GLN A 85 -9.97 2.52 -4.37
CA GLN A 85 -10.91 3.48 -4.92
C GLN A 85 -10.14 4.73 -5.33
N ALA A 86 -10.02 5.00 -6.63
CA ALA A 86 -9.38 6.19 -7.18
C ALA A 86 -10.39 7.30 -7.43
N TYR A 87 -10.06 8.52 -7.01
CA TYR A 87 -10.83 9.74 -7.21
C TYR A 87 -10.00 10.72 -8.04
N PHE A 88 -10.45 10.97 -9.25
CA PHE A 88 -9.89 11.97 -10.15
C PHE A 88 -10.67 13.26 -9.97
N VAL A 89 -10.09 14.18 -9.22
CA VAL A 89 -10.74 15.42 -8.80
C VAL A 89 -10.72 16.42 -9.96
N ARG A 90 -11.89 17.01 -10.23
CA ARG A 90 -12.05 17.98 -11.34
C ARG A 90 -11.14 19.19 -11.17
N GLN A 91 -10.77 19.80 -12.27
CA GLN A 91 -10.01 21.04 -12.29
C GLN A 91 -10.70 22.13 -11.43
N GLY A 92 -9.92 22.87 -10.65
CA GLY A 92 -10.39 23.90 -9.72
C GLY A 92 -10.65 23.39 -8.29
N ILE A 93 -10.59 22.09 -8.05
CA ILE A 93 -10.57 21.48 -6.71
C ILE A 93 -9.25 20.71 -6.57
N THR A 94 -8.56 20.86 -5.45
CA THR A 94 -7.33 20.11 -5.17
C THR A 94 -7.62 18.77 -4.50
N ALA A 95 -6.69 17.82 -4.60
CA ALA A 95 -6.74 16.57 -3.85
C ALA A 95 -6.87 16.84 -2.35
N ASP A 96 -6.15 17.82 -1.83
CA ASP A 96 -6.21 18.27 -0.43
C ASP A 96 -7.64 18.62 0.00
N GLN A 97 -8.32 19.47 -0.80
CA GLN A 97 -9.70 19.88 -0.52
C GLN A 97 -10.66 18.68 -0.57
N ALA A 98 -10.45 17.76 -1.49
CA ALA A 98 -11.26 16.54 -1.59
C ALA A 98 -11.05 15.62 -0.39
N ILE A 99 -9.81 15.48 0.09
CA ILE A 99 -9.44 14.73 1.28
C ILE A 99 -10.04 15.37 2.54
N GLU A 100 -9.94 16.70 2.69
CA GLU A 100 -10.57 17.44 3.79
C GLU A 100 -12.09 17.20 3.82
N ALA A 101 -12.75 17.33 2.68
CA ALA A 101 -14.19 17.08 2.56
C ALA A 101 -14.55 15.61 2.87
N ARG A 102 -13.68 14.66 2.51
CA ARG A 102 -13.86 13.25 2.86
C ARG A 102 -13.77 13.01 4.35
N LEU A 103 -12.78 13.59 5.01
CA LEU A 103 -12.60 13.50 6.46
C LEU A 103 -13.78 14.08 7.23
N LEU A 104 -14.31 15.21 6.79
CA LEU A 104 -15.53 15.80 7.38
C LEU A 104 -16.74 14.85 7.24
N ARG A 105 -16.92 14.21 6.10
CA ARG A 105 -18.00 13.23 5.87
C ARG A 105 -17.85 11.97 6.71
N LEU A 106 -16.62 11.54 6.97
CA LEU A 106 -16.34 10.40 7.85
C LEU A 106 -16.69 10.70 9.31
N GLY A 107 -16.57 11.94 9.75
CA GLY A 107 -16.83 12.33 11.13
C GLY A 107 -16.09 11.40 12.12
N LYS A 108 -16.80 10.81 13.06
CA LYS A 108 -16.19 9.90 14.07
C LYS A 108 -15.55 8.64 13.47
N GLN A 109 -15.89 8.27 12.22
CA GLN A 109 -15.28 7.12 11.54
C GLN A 109 -13.86 7.41 11.06
N ALA A 110 -13.46 8.69 10.96
CA ALA A 110 -12.11 9.07 10.53
C ALA A 110 -11.00 8.43 11.38
N ARG A 111 -11.28 8.12 12.66
CA ARG A 111 -10.35 7.41 13.57
C ARG A 111 -9.90 6.03 13.07
N HIS A 112 -10.63 5.42 12.15
CA HIS A 112 -10.31 4.12 11.54
C HIS A 112 -9.52 4.27 10.24
N TRP A 113 -9.15 5.49 9.88
CA TRP A 113 -8.45 5.82 8.66
C TRP A 113 -7.06 6.38 8.97
N THR A 114 -6.12 6.08 8.06
CA THR A 114 -4.80 6.68 8.07
C THR A 114 -4.65 7.54 6.82
N VAL A 115 -4.37 8.82 7.01
CA VAL A 115 -4.09 9.74 5.91
C VAL A 115 -2.61 9.72 5.57
N VAL A 116 -2.31 9.58 4.30
CA VAL A 116 -0.95 9.55 3.73
C VAL A 116 -0.74 10.82 2.94
N SER A 117 0.00 11.74 3.48
CA SER A 117 0.48 12.95 2.80
C SER A 117 1.63 13.58 3.60
N SER A 118 2.58 14.20 2.91
CA SER A 118 3.62 15.03 3.53
C SER A 118 3.22 16.51 3.61
N ASP A 119 2.06 16.88 3.05
CA ASP A 119 1.52 18.23 3.14
C ASP A 119 1.00 18.53 4.55
N ARG A 120 1.46 19.65 5.12
CA ARG A 120 1.10 20.06 6.50
C ARG A 120 -0.37 20.38 6.65
N ARG A 121 -1.01 20.92 5.62
CA ARG A 121 -2.43 21.27 5.64
C ARG A 121 -3.28 20.01 5.73
N VAL A 122 -3.02 19.03 4.88
CA VAL A 122 -3.69 17.73 4.87
C VAL A 122 -3.49 17.01 6.20
N GLN A 123 -2.25 17.00 6.71
CA GLN A 123 -1.93 16.40 8.01
C GLN A 123 -2.69 17.07 9.17
N THR A 124 -2.80 18.39 9.15
CA THR A 124 -3.54 19.14 10.17
C THR A 124 -5.03 18.83 10.14
N ALA A 125 -5.62 18.79 8.95
CA ALA A 125 -7.03 18.41 8.75
C ALA A 125 -7.30 16.98 9.24
N ALA A 126 -6.40 16.04 8.92
CA ALA A 126 -6.52 14.66 9.36
C ALA A 126 -6.47 14.52 10.88
N LYS A 127 -5.53 15.19 11.54
CA LYS A 127 -5.43 15.22 13.01
C LYS A 127 -6.67 15.84 13.66
N ALA A 128 -7.19 16.93 13.10
CA ALA A 128 -8.42 17.56 13.58
C ALA A 128 -9.64 16.63 13.46
N ALA A 129 -9.65 15.76 12.45
CA ALA A 129 -10.67 14.72 12.27
C ALA A 129 -10.39 13.44 13.09
N HIS A 130 -9.35 13.42 13.93
CA HIS A 130 -8.89 12.25 14.69
C HIS A 130 -8.47 11.05 13.84
N ALA A 131 -8.10 11.25 12.57
CA ALA A 131 -7.48 10.25 11.74
C ALA A 131 -5.99 10.09 12.09
N SER A 132 -5.44 8.89 11.88
CA SER A 132 -4.00 8.69 11.93
C SER A 132 -3.32 9.35 10.73
N VAL A 133 -2.06 9.75 10.89
CA VAL A 133 -1.29 10.41 9.82
C VAL A 133 0.06 9.75 9.67
N ILE A 134 0.46 9.48 8.43
CA ILE A 134 1.82 9.10 8.09
C ILE A 134 2.30 9.91 6.88
N SER A 135 3.61 10.13 6.77
CA SER A 135 4.18 10.83 5.62
C SER A 135 4.19 9.93 4.38
N SER A 136 4.21 10.54 3.19
CA SER A 136 4.32 9.81 1.92
C SER A 136 5.58 8.95 1.85
N ASN A 137 6.71 9.43 2.38
CA ASN A 137 7.96 8.67 2.44
C ASN A 137 7.84 7.43 3.37
N THR A 138 7.20 7.59 4.53
CA THR A 138 6.95 6.46 5.45
C THR A 138 6.05 5.42 4.81
N PHE A 139 5.02 5.85 4.08
CA PHE A 139 4.12 4.93 3.40
C PHE A 139 4.78 4.22 2.21
N ALA A 140 5.62 4.93 1.44
CA ALA A 140 6.45 4.31 0.39
C ALA A 140 7.32 3.19 0.97
N SER A 141 7.98 3.43 2.11
CA SER A 141 8.76 2.41 2.81
C SER A 141 7.90 1.22 3.25
N LEU A 142 6.67 1.46 3.71
CA LEU A 142 5.72 0.42 4.09
C LEU A 142 5.32 -0.45 2.89
N ILE A 143 5.08 0.14 1.72
CA ILE A 143 4.80 -0.60 0.47
C ILE A 143 5.96 -1.54 0.15
N TYR A 144 7.21 -1.06 0.17
CA TYR A 144 8.38 -1.90 -0.11
C TYR A 144 8.55 -3.04 0.88
N GLN A 145 8.38 -2.77 2.18
CA GLN A 145 8.45 -3.81 3.22
C GLN A 145 7.35 -4.87 3.04
N THR A 146 6.16 -4.45 2.64
CA THR A 146 5.03 -5.36 2.41
C THR A 146 5.31 -6.28 1.23
N ARG A 147 5.88 -5.76 0.14
CA ARG A 147 6.28 -6.56 -1.04
C ARG A 147 7.39 -7.58 -0.71
N GLN A 148 8.32 -7.22 0.17
CA GLN A 148 9.39 -8.14 0.60
C GLN A 148 8.90 -9.23 1.56
N ARG A 149 7.76 -9.03 2.22
CA ARG A 149 7.14 -10.01 3.13
C ARG A 149 6.18 -10.97 2.45
N GLU A 150 5.78 -10.72 1.21
CA GLU A 150 5.07 -11.74 0.45
C GLU A 150 6.02 -12.94 0.31
N PRO A 151 5.66 -14.12 0.83
CA PRO A 151 6.43 -15.32 0.56
C PRO A 151 6.52 -15.47 -0.95
N SER A 152 7.74 -15.63 -1.45
CA SER A 152 7.95 -16.05 -2.83
C SER A 152 7.00 -17.21 -3.10
N PRO A 153 6.31 -17.28 -4.25
CA PRO A 153 5.34 -18.35 -4.53
C PRO A 153 5.89 -19.77 -4.31
N ASN A 154 7.20 -19.87 -4.06
CA ASN A 154 7.94 -21.11 -3.84
C ASN A 154 8.19 -21.46 -2.36
N GLU A 155 7.87 -20.56 -1.38
CA GLU A 155 8.19 -20.89 0.05
C GLU A 155 7.05 -21.58 0.79
N ASN A 156 5.83 -21.65 0.23
CA ASN A 156 4.70 -22.38 0.82
C ASN A 156 4.24 -23.61 0.00
N GLN A 157 4.99 -24.01 -1.02
CA GLN A 157 4.90 -25.37 -1.48
C GLN A 157 5.79 -26.19 -0.54
N PRO A 158 5.25 -27.17 0.20
CA PRO A 158 6.11 -28.16 0.84
C PRO A 158 7.00 -28.70 -0.27
N ALA A 159 8.32 -28.55 -0.09
CA ALA A 159 9.26 -29.12 -1.04
C ALA A 159 8.88 -30.58 -1.19
N LEU A 160 8.36 -30.94 -2.36
CA LEU A 160 8.06 -32.33 -2.67
C LEU A 160 9.34 -33.11 -2.37
N ASN A 161 9.27 -34.06 -1.46
CA ASN A 161 10.41 -34.89 -1.18
C ASN A 161 10.75 -35.74 -2.41
N ALA A 162 11.96 -36.21 -2.52
CA ALA A 162 12.43 -36.96 -3.70
C ALA A 162 11.50 -38.13 -4.04
N ALA A 163 10.86 -38.74 -3.05
CA ALA A 163 9.90 -39.86 -3.24
C ALA A 163 8.58 -39.39 -3.88
N GLU A 164 8.08 -38.21 -3.51
CA GLU A 164 6.88 -37.61 -4.11
C GLU A 164 7.13 -37.17 -5.55
N ILE A 165 8.34 -36.68 -5.85
CA ILE A 165 8.76 -36.33 -7.23
C ILE A 165 8.86 -37.59 -8.09
N GLU A 166 9.44 -38.69 -7.57
CA GLU A 166 9.51 -39.97 -8.28
C GLU A 166 8.12 -40.54 -8.52
N GLU A 167 7.20 -40.48 -7.56
CA GLU A 167 5.82 -40.94 -7.71
C GLU A 167 5.05 -40.11 -8.74
N TRP A 168 5.28 -38.80 -8.77
CA TRP A 168 4.71 -37.87 -9.76
C TRP A 168 5.20 -38.18 -11.19
N LEU A 169 6.50 -38.37 -11.35
CA LEU A 169 7.11 -38.75 -12.63
C LEU A 169 6.64 -40.10 -13.11
N ARG A 170 6.36 -41.05 -12.19
CA ARG A 170 5.83 -42.36 -12.53
C ARG A 170 4.37 -42.32 -12.94
N LEU A 171 3.57 -41.39 -12.39
CA LEU A 171 2.14 -41.27 -12.70
C LEU A 171 1.88 -40.42 -13.96
N PHE A 172 2.76 -39.50 -14.29
CA PHE A 172 2.54 -38.50 -15.35
C PHE A 172 3.70 -38.37 -16.34
N GLY A 173 4.78 -39.16 -16.20
CA GLY A 173 5.97 -39.12 -17.03
C GLY A 173 6.01 -40.07 -18.22
N GLU A 174 4.96 -40.89 -18.44
CA GLU A 174 4.89 -41.82 -19.57
C GLU A 174 3.75 -41.41 -20.50
N ASP A 175 4.03 -40.52 -21.46
CA ASP A 175 3.37 -40.49 -22.78
C ASP A 175 4.10 -39.51 -23.72
N GLU A 176 5.29 -39.85 -24.16
CA GLU A 176 5.77 -39.38 -25.45
C GLU A 176 5.75 -40.55 -26.44
N PRO A 177 4.89 -40.50 -27.50
CA PRO A 177 4.93 -41.51 -28.55
C PRO A 177 6.22 -41.34 -29.38
N PRO A 178 6.84 -42.43 -29.87
CA PRO A 178 8.08 -42.37 -30.62
C PRO A 178 7.84 -41.66 -31.95
N ILE A 179 8.64 -40.63 -32.20
CA ILE A 179 8.70 -39.97 -33.48
C ILE A 179 9.27 -40.96 -34.50
N LYS A 180 8.46 -41.27 -35.52
CA LYS A 180 8.90 -41.97 -36.73
C LYS A 180 9.36 -40.96 -37.74
#